data_10b05537c6eb3ab9d37c0b013ecb9d23
#
_entry.id   10b05537c6eb3ab9d37c0b013ecb9d23
#
_cell.length_a   1.000
_cell.length_b   1.000
_cell.length_c   1.000
_cell.angle_alpha   90.00
_cell.angle_beta   90.00
_cell.angle_gamma   90.00
#
_symmetry.space_group_name_H-M   'P 1'
#
loop_
_entity.id
_entity.type
_entity.pdbx_description
1 polymer ?
#
loop_
_entity_poly.entity_id
_entity_poly.type
_entity_poly.pdbx_seq_one_letter_code
_entity_poly.pdbx_strand_id
1 'polypeptide(L)'
;MSHMNQAYIRFRHYSDVGFPRVMAGEWTTEYFRFWRCKETLLEFGYREIDEETGNHFQEVYEHELENITMLDEMRMTLDFLKEKNVPMGIITNGPTEHQLKKVKKLGLYDYVDPKRVIVSQATGFQKPEKEIFNLAAEQFDMNPSTTLYVGDSYDNDVMGAFN
;
A
#
# COMPACT_ATOMS: atom_id res chain seq x y z
N MET A 1 -9.07 7.12 21.19
CA MET A 1 -8.06 6.56 20.24
C MET A 1 -6.73 6.58 20.95
N SER A 2 -5.95 5.48 20.94
CA SER A 2 -4.63 5.47 21.62
C SER A 2 -3.64 6.38 20.89
N HIS A 3 -2.61 6.86 21.59
CA HIS A 3 -1.52 7.64 20.97
C HIS A 3 -0.84 6.85 19.84
N MET A 4 -0.72 5.54 20.00
CA MET A 4 -0.13 4.66 18.97
C MET A 4 -0.97 4.66 17.67
N ASN A 5 -2.29 4.57 17.77
CA ASN A 5 -3.16 4.63 16.58
C ASN A 5 -3.08 5.99 15.89
N GLN A 6 -2.96 7.09 16.65
CA GLN A 6 -2.77 8.41 16.08
C GLN A 6 -1.43 8.52 15.36
N ALA A 7 -0.35 8.03 15.96
CA ALA A 7 0.98 8.01 15.33
C ALA A 7 0.98 7.19 14.03
N TYR A 8 0.32 6.03 14.02
CA TYR A 8 0.17 5.23 12.80
C TYR A 8 -0.58 5.97 11.69
N ILE A 9 -1.70 6.63 12.02
CA ILE A 9 -2.48 7.44 11.05
C ILE A 9 -1.60 8.55 10.45
N ARG A 10 -0.83 9.25 11.28
CA ARG A 10 0.06 10.33 10.80
C ARG A 10 1.21 9.80 9.97
N PHE A 11 1.80 8.67 10.37
CA PHE A 11 2.83 8.00 9.58
C PHE A 11 2.32 7.56 8.19
N ARG A 12 1.09 7.06 8.12
CA ARG A 12 0.43 6.75 6.84
C ARG A 12 0.19 8.01 6.02
N HIS A 13 -0.31 9.07 6.64
CA HIS A 13 -0.49 10.35 5.96
C HIS A 13 0.81 10.88 5.34
N TYR A 14 1.91 10.89 6.08
CA TYR A 14 3.21 11.31 5.53
C TYR A 14 3.75 10.34 4.47
N SER A 15 3.38 9.08 4.54
CA SER A 15 3.68 8.12 3.47
C SER A 15 2.96 8.50 2.17
N ASP A 16 1.69 8.84 2.23
CA ASP A 16 0.89 9.22 1.05
C ASP A 16 1.33 10.58 0.47
N VAL A 17 1.71 11.53 1.32
CA VAL A 17 2.21 12.86 0.90
C VAL A 17 3.61 12.78 0.27
N GLY A 18 4.50 11.97 0.82
CA GLY A 18 5.90 11.93 0.38
C GLY A 18 6.16 10.99 -0.79
N PHE A 19 5.40 9.90 -0.91
CA PHE A 19 5.64 8.89 -1.95
C PHE A 19 5.54 9.45 -3.40
N PRO A 20 4.63 10.37 -3.74
CA PRO A 20 4.61 11.00 -5.06
C PRO A 20 5.93 11.66 -5.46
N ARG A 21 6.69 12.21 -4.50
CA ARG A 21 8.00 12.81 -4.76
C ARG A 21 9.07 11.76 -5.10
N VAL A 22 8.96 10.56 -4.52
CA VAL A 22 9.80 9.43 -4.91
C VAL A 22 9.48 8.99 -6.34
N MET A 23 8.17 8.93 -6.68
CA MET A 23 7.72 8.60 -8.04
C MET A 23 8.18 9.63 -9.07
N ALA A 24 8.22 10.89 -8.71
CA ALA A 24 8.73 11.97 -9.56
C ALA A 24 10.28 12.00 -9.66
N GLY A 25 10.98 11.16 -8.90
CA GLY A 25 12.45 11.15 -8.84
C GLY A 25 13.06 12.33 -8.07
N GLU A 26 12.24 13.11 -7.35
CA GLU A 26 12.68 14.24 -6.55
C GLU A 26 13.38 13.79 -5.25
N TRP A 27 12.93 12.66 -4.69
CA TRP A 27 13.46 12.10 -3.45
C TRP A 27 13.96 10.67 -3.65
N THR A 28 15.02 10.32 -2.92
CA THR A 28 15.43 8.91 -2.78
C THR A 28 14.47 8.18 -1.82
N THR A 29 14.42 6.87 -1.94
CA THR A 29 13.61 6.04 -1.02
C THR A 29 14.10 6.17 0.43
N GLU A 30 15.42 6.27 0.64
CA GLU A 30 16.04 6.44 1.95
C GLU A 30 15.62 7.77 2.60
N TYR A 31 15.72 8.87 1.84
CA TYR A 31 15.29 10.18 2.33
C TYR A 31 13.80 10.18 2.67
N PHE A 32 12.95 9.61 1.83
CA PHE A 32 11.51 9.48 2.07
C PHE A 32 11.21 8.71 3.36
N ARG A 33 11.89 7.58 3.60
CA ARG A 33 11.73 6.75 4.79
C ARG A 33 12.08 7.53 6.06
N PHE A 34 13.21 8.23 6.05
CA PHE A 34 13.61 9.12 7.14
C PHE A 34 12.63 10.26 7.34
N TRP A 35 12.27 10.98 6.28
CA TRP A 35 11.39 12.14 6.33
C TRP A 35 10.03 11.82 6.94
N ARG A 36 9.34 10.78 6.50
CA ARG A 36 8.03 10.41 7.05
C ARG A 36 8.09 10.02 8.53
N CYS A 37 9.15 9.35 8.96
CA CYS A 37 9.40 9.04 10.36
C CYS A 37 9.59 10.34 11.17
N LYS A 38 10.48 11.22 10.70
CA LYS A 38 10.77 12.50 11.32
C LYS A 38 9.51 13.37 11.48
N GLU A 39 8.76 13.59 10.41
CA GLU A 39 7.54 14.42 10.45
C GLU A 39 6.51 13.82 11.42
N THR A 40 6.35 12.51 11.42
CA THR A 40 5.46 11.84 12.38
C THR A 40 5.89 12.13 13.82
N LEU A 41 7.16 11.91 14.16
CA LEU A 41 7.66 12.08 15.52
C LEU A 41 7.62 13.55 15.97
N LEU A 42 7.88 14.51 15.07
CA LEU A 42 7.77 15.94 15.36
C LEU A 42 6.35 16.33 15.82
N GLU A 43 5.31 15.79 15.20
CA GLU A 43 3.91 16.04 15.64
C GLU A 43 3.62 15.52 17.05
N PHE A 44 4.35 14.51 17.51
CA PHE A 44 4.21 13.96 18.87
C PHE A 44 5.19 14.57 19.88
N GLY A 45 5.84 15.69 19.52
CA GLY A 45 6.64 16.50 20.43
C GLY A 45 8.11 16.12 20.54
N TYR A 46 8.56 15.17 19.71
CA TYR A 46 9.99 14.89 19.58
C TYR A 46 10.67 16.04 18.80
N ARG A 47 11.87 16.46 19.21
CA ARG A 47 12.47 17.66 18.62
C ARG A 47 13.72 17.41 17.80
N GLU A 48 14.45 16.38 18.10
CA GLU A 48 15.72 16.05 17.46
C GLU A 48 15.64 14.60 16.97
N ILE A 49 15.33 14.43 15.69
CA ILE A 49 15.32 13.14 15.02
C ILE A 49 16.51 13.12 14.08
N ASP A 50 17.55 12.41 14.46
CA ASP A 50 18.72 12.14 13.63
C ASP A 50 18.50 10.97 12.68
N GLU A 51 19.41 10.78 11.76
CA GLU A 51 19.34 9.69 10.78
C GLU A 51 19.39 8.31 11.45
N GLU A 52 20.13 8.17 12.56
CA GLU A 52 20.22 6.91 13.30
C GLU A 52 18.85 6.49 13.86
N THR A 53 18.14 7.43 14.49
CA THR A 53 16.77 7.20 14.97
C THR A 53 15.80 6.85 13.84
N GLY A 54 15.89 7.56 12.71
CA GLY A 54 15.07 7.29 11.55
C GLY A 54 15.33 5.92 10.93
N ASN A 55 16.59 5.54 10.82
CA ASN A 55 17.00 4.23 10.30
C ASN A 55 16.56 3.11 11.25
N HIS A 56 16.77 3.26 12.56
CA HIS A 56 16.31 2.28 13.54
C HIS A 56 14.78 2.08 13.50
N PHE A 57 14.01 3.19 13.39
CA PHE A 57 12.56 3.08 13.20
C PHE A 57 12.21 2.29 11.95
N GLN A 58 12.89 2.54 10.84
CA GLN A 58 12.65 1.84 9.59
C GLN A 58 12.99 0.33 9.69
N GLU A 59 14.08 -0.02 10.36
CA GLU A 59 14.46 -1.42 10.62
C GLU A 59 13.39 -2.16 11.43
N VAL A 60 12.91 -1.53 12.53
CA VAL A 60 11.82 -2.09 13.34
C VAL A 60 10.54 -2.25 12.51
N TYR A 61 10.19 -1.23 11.72
CA TYR A 61 9.03 -1.28 10.84
C TYR A 61 9.14 -2.41 9.79
N GLU A 62 10.31 -2.61 9.18
CA GLU A 62 10.55 -3.69 8.22
C GLU A 62 10.50 -5.07 8.89
N HIS A 63 11.04 -5.18 10.09
CA HIS A 63 10.95 -6.41 10.88
C HIS A 63 9.48 -6.79 11.19
N GLU A 64 8.67 -5.81 11.61
CA GLU A 64 7.24 -6.04 11.86
C GLU A 64 6.48 -6.42 10.58
N LEU A 65 6.86 -5.87 9.42
CA LEU A 65 6.29 -6.28 8.15
C LEU A 65 6.60 -7.74 7.77
N GLU A 66 7.71 -8.27 8.26
CA GLU A 66 8.02 -9.71 8.08
C GLU A 66 7.12 -10.61 8.93
N ASN A 67 6.41 -10.06 9.92
CA ASN A 67 5.50 -10.78 10.81
C ASN A 67 4.01 -10.55 10.49
N ILE A 68 3.69 -9.80 9.43
CA ILE A 68 2.29 -9.61 9.04
C ILE A 68 1.61 -10.92 8.67
N THR A 69 0.38 -11.06 9.08
CA THR A 69 -0.48 -12.20 8.74
C THR A 69 -1.80 -11.71 8.17
N MET A 70 -2.42 -12.52 7.34
CA MET A 70 -3.76 -12.23 6.85
C MET A 70 -4.78 -12.41 7.98
N LEU A 71 -5.69 -11.45 8.13
CA LEU A 71 -6.82 -11.58 9.05
C LEU A 71 -7.72 -12.75 8.65
N ASP A 72 -8.26 -13.46 9.64
CA ASP A 72 -9.10 -14.63 9.39
C ASP A 72 -10.35 -14.28 8.58
N GLU A 73 -10.99 -13.13 8.82
CA GLU A 73 -12.14 -12.66 8.08
C GLU A 73 -11.81 -12.40 6.59
N MET A 74 -10.61 -11.87 6.33
CA MET A 74 -10.15 -11.68 4.95
C MET A 74 -9.87 -13.02 4.28
N ARG A 75 -9.25 -13.96 4.99
CA ARG A 75 -9.01 -15.31 4.48
C ARG A 75 -10.32 -16.01 4.11
N MET A 76 -11.31 -15.99 5.01
CA MET A 76 -12.63 -16.56 4.74
C MET A 76 -13.30 -15.93 3.53
N THR A 77 -13.16 -14.60 3.36
CA THR A 77 -13.69 -13.88 2.20
C THR A 77 -13.03 -14.33 0.90
N LEU A 78 -11.69 -14.41 0.89
CA LEU A 78 -10.93 -14.82 -0.29
C LEU A 78 -11.18 -16.31 -0.64
N ASP A 79 -11.31 -17.18 0.35
CA ASP A 79 -11.67 -18.60 0.18
C ASP A 79 -13.06 -18.71 -0.49
N PHE A 80 -14.05 -17.97 0.01
CA PHE A 80 -15.38 -17.93 -0.56
C PHE A 80 -15.37 -17.43 -2.03
N LEU A 81 -14.65 -16.35 -2.32
CA LEU A 81 -14.56 -15.82 -3.68
C LEU A 81 -13.87 -16.82 -4.62
N LYS A 82 -12.83 -17.49 -4.15
CA LYS A 82 -12.13 -18.52 -4.89
C LYS A 82 -13.03 -19.73 -5.19
N GLU A 83 -13.78 -20.22 -4.22
CA GLU A 83 -14.75 -21.30 -4.41
C GLU A 83 -15.85 -20.94 -5.44
N LYS A 84 -16.24 -19.67 -5.49
CA LYS A 84 -17.19 -19.14 -6.47
C LYS A 84 -16.57 -18.83 -7.83
N ASN A 85 -15.27 -19.06 -8.00
CA ASN A 85 -14.51 -18.71 -9.20
C ASN A 85 -14.66 -17.22 -9.58
N VAL A 86 -14.75 -16.32 -8.60
CA VAL A 86 -14.79 -14.88 -8.83
C VAL A 86 -13.36 -14.42 -9.21
N PRO A 87 -13.15 -13.81 -10.38
CA PRO A 87 -11.84 -13.28 -10.76
C PRO A 87 -11.41 -12.19 -9.78
N MET A 88 -10.16 -12.27 -9.30
CA MET A 88 -9.59 -11.31 -8.36
C MET A 88 -8.31 -10.70 -8.91
N GLY A 89 -8.00 -9.46 -8.51
CA GLY A 89 -6.77 -8.76 -8.81
C GLY A 89 -6.39 -7.79 -7.68
N ILE A 90 -5.16 -7.31 -7.70
CA ILE A 90 -4.61 -6.41 -6.67
C ILE A 90 -4.04 -5.16 -7.34
N ILE A 91 -4.41 -3.98 -6.82
CA ILE A 91 -3.76 -2.71 -7.13
C ILE A 91 -3.21 -2.14 -5.83
N THR A 92 -1.91 -1.86 -5.77
CA THR A 92 -1.27 -1.33 -4.56
C THR A 92 -0.30 -0.19 -4.86
N ASN A 93 -0.37 0.89 -4.08
CA ASN A 93 0.60 1.98 -4.14
C ASN A 93 1.85 1.63 -3.32
N GLY A 94 3.01 1.92 -3.85
CA GLY A 94 4.27 1.82 -3.14
C GLY A 94 5.42 1.27 -3.98
N PRO A 95 6.62 1.10 -3.36
CA PRO A 95 7.78 0.49 -4.00
C PRO A 95 7.50 -0.96 -4.39
N THR A 96 7.88 -1.33 -5.60
CA THR A 96 7.54 -2.63 -6.22
C THR A 96 7.98 -3.81 -5.35
N GLU A 97 9.25 -3.86 -4.99
CA GLU A 97 9.79 -4.96 -4.20
C GLU A 97 9.08 -5.09 -2.84
N HIS A 98 8.84 -3.95 -2.18
CA HIS A 98 8.19 -3.90 -0.88
C HIS A 98 6.75 -4.42 -0.92
N GLN A 99 5.97 -4.02 -1.94
CA GLN A 99 4.59 -4.47 -2.07
C GLN A 99 4.51 -5.95 -2.47
N LEU A 100 5.37 -6.41 -3.37
CA LEU A 100 5.41 -7.83 -3.75
C LEU A 100 5.82 -8.74 -2.59
N LYS A 101 6.73 -8.30 -1.69
CA LYS A 101 7.03 -9.01 -0.45
C LYS A 101 5.78 -9.20 0.43
N LYS A 102 4.95 -8.15 0.57
CA LYS A 102 3.68 -8.23 1.33
C LYS A 102 2.70 -9.20 0.68
N VAL A 103 2.49 -9.09 -0.64
CA VAL A 103 1.61 -10.00 -1.40
C VAL A 103 2.03 -11.45 -1.17
N LYS A 104 3.32 -11.76 -1.26
CA LYS A 104 3.87 -13.08 -1.01
C LYS A 104 3.70 -13.51 0.46
N LYS A 105 4.05 -12.63 1.41
CA LYS A 105 3.98 -12.93 2.85
C LYS A 105 2.56 -13.24 3.31
N LEU A 106 1.57 -12.51 2.79
CA LEU A 106 0.15 -12.73 3.08
C LEU A 106 -0.44 -13.94 2.34
N GLY A 107 0.33 -14.66 1.51
CA GLY A 107 -0.16 -15.81 0.74
C GLY A 107 -1.18 -15.44 -0.34
N LEU A 108 -1.19 -14.19 -0.82
CA LEU A 108 -2.20 -13.71 -1.78
C LEU A 108 -2.06 -14.36 -3.16
N TYR A 109 -0.89 -14.92 -3.49
CA TYR A 109 -0.72 -15.69 -4.73
C TYR A 109 -1.48 -17.02 -4.76
N ASP A 110 -2.01 -17.48 -3.63
CA ASP A 110 -2.93 -18.62 -3.59
C ASP A 110 -4.31 -18.26 -4.14
N TYR A 111 -4.63 -16.95 -4.23
CA TYR A 111 -5.92 -16.41 -4.65
C TYR A 111 -5.86 -15.63 -5.96
N VAL A 112 -4.71 -15.02 -6.26
CA VAL A 112 -4.55 -14.07 -7.37
C VAL A 112 -3.36 -14.49 -8.21
N ASP A 113 -3.56 -14.60 -9.54
CA ASP A 113 -2.46 -14.81 -10.48
C ASP A 113 -1.45 -13.65 -10.37
N PRO A 114 -0.13 -13.91 -10.31
CA PRO A 114 0.90 -12.86 -10.30
C PRO A 114 0.71 -11.80 -11.39
N LYS A 115 0.15 -12.15 -12.55
CA LYS A 115 -0.17 -11.21 -13.62
C LYS A 115 -1.32 -10.27 -13.30
N ARG A 116 -2.08 -10.55 -12.25
CA ARG A 116 -3.19 -9.71 -11.75
C ARG A 116 -2.79 -8.93 -10.50
N VAL A 117 -1.51 -8.62 -10.35
CA VAL A 117 -0.97 -7.75 -9.30
C VAL A 117 -0.32 -6.54 -9.96
N ILE A 118 -0.85 -5.36 -9.69
CA ILE A 118 -0.32 -4.07 -10.17
C ILE A 118 0.23 -3.30 -8.99
N VAL A 119 1.50 -2.87 -9.13
CA VAL A 119 2.18 -1.99 -8.16
C VAL A 119 2.48 -0.67 -8.83
N SER A 120 2.10 0.44 -8.20
CA SER A 120 2.19 1.78 -8.78
C SER A 120 3.58 2.14 -9.30
N GLN A 121 4.64 1.84 -8.56
CA GLN A 121 6.01 2.14 -9.00
C GLN A 121 6.39 1.45 -10.31
N ALA A 122 5.88 0.24 -10.56
CA ALA A 122 6.18 -0.51 -11.78
C ALA A 122 5.46 0.04 -13.02
N THR A 123 4.38 0.79 -12.83
CA THR A 123 3.54 1.30 -13.93
C THR A 123 3.74 2.78 -14.22
N GLY A 124 4.29 3.53 -13.27
CA GLY A 124 4.36 4.99 -13.32
C GLY A 124 3.05 5.70 -12.96
N PHE A 125 1.95 4.97 -12.74
CA PHE A 125 0.66 5.48 -12.27
C PHE A 125 0.38 5.02 -10.85
N GLN A 126 -0.36 5.82 -10.08
CA GLN A 126 -0.72 5.48 -8.71
C GLN A 126 -2.19 5.80 -8.43
N LYS A 127 -2.78 5.13 -7.46
CA LYS A 127 -4.10 5.52 -6.95
C LYS A 127 -4.02 6.91 -6.32
N PRO A 128 -4.97 7.83 -6.54
CA PRO A 128 -6.28 7.66 -7.17
C PRO A 128 -6.33 7.95 -8.68
N GLU A 129 -5.21 7.97 -9.40
CA GLU A 129 -5.16 8.25 -10.84
C GLU A 129 -5.97 7.17 -11.59
N LYS A 130 -6.89 7.58 -12.48
CA LYS A 130 -7.74 6.66 -13.24
C LYS A 130 -6.94 5.72 -14.15
N GLU A 131 -5.73 6.13 -14.53
CA GLU A 131 -4.83 5.38 -15.40
C GLU A 131 -4.47 4.02 -14.81
N ILE A 132 -4.23 3.93 -13.49
CA ILE A 132 -3.91 2.66 -12.84
C ILE A 132 -5.11 1.71 -12.79
N PHE A 133 -6.34 2.24 -12.64
CA PHE A 133 -7.58 1.43 -12.67
C PHE A 133 -7.90 0.96 -14.08
N ASN A 134 -7.72 1.80 -15.10
CA ASN A 134 -7.87 1.42 -16.49
C ASN A 134 -6.87 0.34 -16.89
N LEU A 135 -5.60 0.50 -16.50
CA LEU A 135 -4.57 -0.51 -16.71
C LEU A 135 -4.95 -1.84 -16.05
N ALA A 136 -5.49 -1.79 -14.83
CA ALA A 136 -5.94 -2.99 -14.13
C ALA A 136 -7.11 -3.66 -14.85
N ALA A 137 -8.11 -2.90 -15.29
CA ALA A 137 -9.25 -3.44 -16.03
C ALA A 137 -8.81 -4.14 -17.31
N GLU A 138 -7.89 -3.54 -18.05
CA GLU A 138 -7.33 -4.12 -19.28
C GLU A 138 -6.48 -5.36 -18.99
N GLN A 139 -5.49 -5.24 -18.09
CA GLN A 139 -4.54 -6.32 -17.80
C GLN A 139 -5.22 -7.54 -17.15
N PHE A 140 -6.27 -7.31 -16.35
CA PHE A 140 -6.99 -8.37 -15.66
C PHE A 140 -8.18 -8.92 -16.46
N ASP A 141 -8.45 -8.35 -17.63
CA ASP A 141 -9.62 -8.67 -18.45
C ASP A 141 -10.92 -8.55 -17.62
N MET A 142 -11.09 -7.40 -16.98
CA MET A 142 -12.24 -7.10 -16.10
C MET A 142 -13.08 -5.97 -16.69
N ASN A 143 -14.40 -6.15 -16.67
CA ASN A 143 -15.35 -5.10 -17.03
C ASN A 143 -15.61 -4.19 -15.82
N PRO A 144 -15.22 -2.90 -15.84
CA PRO A 144 -15.43 -1.98 -14.72
C PRO A 144 -16.88 -1.92 -14.22
N SER A 145 -17.86 -2.03 -15.13
CA SER A 145 -19.28 -1.96 -14.77
C SER A 145 -19.78 -3.14 -13.92
N THR A 146 -19.04 -4.24 -13.88
CA THR A 146 -19.37 -5.45 -13.12
C THR A 146 -18.29 -5.82 -12.10
N THR A 147 -17.32 -4.93 -11.90
CA THR A 147 -16.19 -5.14 -10.98
C THR A 147 -16.41 -4.32 -9.72
N LEU A 148 -16.20 -4.94 -8.56
CA LEU A 148 -16.16 -4.25 -7.27
C LEU A 148 -14.71 -4.00 -6.89
N TYR A 149 -14.40 -2.76 -6.55
CA TYR A 149 -13.12 -2.39 -5.95
C TYR A 149 -13.29 -2.26 -4.43
N VAL A 150 -12.37 -2.84 -3.66
CA VAL A 150 -12.37 -2.81 -2.19
C VAL A 150 -11.05 -2.25 -1.70
N GLY A 151 -11.11 -1.25 -0.83
CA GLY A 151 -9.93 -0.61 -0.23
C GLY A 151 -10.29 0.19 1.01
N ASP A 152 -9.29 0.61 1.78
CA ASP A 152 -9.45 1.29 3.07
C ASP A 152 -9.25 2.82 3.00
N SER A 153 -8.72 3.32 1.89
CA SER A 153 -8.50 4.75 1.67
C SER A 153 -9.63 5.36 0.86
N TYR A 154 -10.38 6.29 1.48
CA TYR A 154 -11.46 6.97 0.76
C TYR A 154 -10.95 7.66 -0.51
N ASP A 155 -9.88 8.44 -0.39
CA ASP A 155 -9.35 9.22 -1.53
C ASP A 155 -8.71 8.33 -2.60
N ASN A 156 -7.87 7.38 -2.19
CA ASN A 156 -7.13 6.54 -3.14
C ASN A 156 -7.97 5.42 -3.74
N ASP A 157 -8.83 4.81 -2.93
CA ASP A 157 -9.54 3.59 -3.32
C ASP A 157 -10.96 3.88 -3.79
N VAL A 158 -11.77 4.58 -2.96
CA VAL A 158 -13.16 4.84 -3.31
C VAL A 158 -13.25 5.87 -4.42
N MET A 159 -12.66 7.05 -4.23
CA MET A 159 -12.69 8.11 -5.24
C MET A 159 -11.91 7.74 -6.51
N GLY A 160 -10.76 7.06 -6.35
CA GLY A 160 -9.96 6.60 -7.49
C GLY A 160 -10.70 5.60 -8.37
N ALA A 161 -11.42 4.64 -7.79
CA ALA A 161 -12.19 3.66 -8.56
C ALA A 161 -13.49 4.23 -9.15
N PHE A 162 -13.99 5.37 -8.63
CA PHE A 162 -15.21 6.03 -9.09
C PHE A 162 -14.97 6.97 -10.28
N ASN A 163 -13.75 7.49 -10.45
CA ASN A 163 -13.37 8.41 -11.53
C ASN A 163 -13.15 7.66 -12.86
#